data_f676631d2753f8fd2321d7f983d3a992
#
_entry.id   f676631d2753f8fd2321d7f983d3a992
#
_cell.length_a   1.000
_cell.length_b   1.000
_cell.length_c   1.000
_cell.angle_alpha   90.00
_cell.angle_beta   90.00
_cell.angle_gamma   90.00
#
_symmetry.space_group_name_H-M   'P 1'
#
loop_
_entity.id
_entity.type
_entity.pdbx_description
1 polymer ?
#
loop_
_entity_poly.entity_id
_entity_poly.type
_entity_poly.pdbx_seq_one_letter_code
_entity_poly.pdbx_strand_id
1 'polypeptide(L)'
;MFAVENYPSNGFAYPISVLSTEEAEGFAEHFMELKQTKPDIVDQALGTNCYLLFPSLCEIAQRPAVLDAVEHIIGPNILLWSAGFFIKYPQTKSFVSWHQDSTYWGLEPPDIVTAWVAFTPSNLKNGCMQVVPGSHLRG
;
A
#
# COMPACT_ATOMS: atom_id res chain seq x y z
N MET A 1 -1.42 13.87 -13.40
CA MET A 1 -1.61 13.75 -11.94
C MET A 1 -3.09 13.42 -11.72
N PHE A 2 -3.38 12.40 -10.93
CA PHE A 2 -4.75 12.04 -10.55
C PHE A 2 -4.97 12.51 -9.11
N ALA A 3 -5.50 13.71 -8.96
CA ALA A 3 -5.71 14.34 -7.66
C ALA A 3 -6.75 13.59 -6.81
N VAL A 4 -6.68 13.74 -5.49
CA VAL A 4 -7.56 13.05 -4.54
C VAL A 4 -9.03 13.44 -4.75
N GLU A 5 -9.29 14.68 -5.16
CA GLU A 5 -10.64 15.19 -5.46
C GLU A 5 -11.33 14.42 -6.60
N ASN A 6 -10.55 13.78 -7.47
CA ASN A 6 -11.07 12.98 -8.58
C ASN A 6 -11.21 11.49 -8.22
N TYR A 7 -10.92 11.10 -6.99
CA TYR A 7 -11.04 9.71 -6.53
C TYR A 7 -12.44 9.13 -6.75
N PRO A 8 -13.54 9.85 -6.48
CA PRO A 8 -14.88 9.30 -6.69
C PRO A 8 -15.16 8.85 -8.12
N SER A 9 -14.54 9.48 -9.11
CA SER A 9 -14.70 9.11 -10.52
C SER A 9 -13.64 8.12 -11.01
N ASN A 10 -12.41 8.23 -10.51
CA ASN A 10 -11.28 7.43 -10.99
C ASN A 10 -11.09 6.13 -10.21
N GLY A 11 -11.37 6.10 -8.89
CA GLY A 11 -11.09 5.00 -7.99
C GLY A 11 -9.62 4.94 -7.52
N PHE A 12 -8.82 5.94 -7.84
CA PHE A 12 -7.45 6.08 -7.37
C PHE A 12 -6.96 7.52 -7.43
N ALA A 13 -5.94 7.83 -6.63
CA ALA A 13 -5.20 9.10 -6.65
C ALA A 13 -3.70 8.81 -6.70
N TYR A 14 -2.94 9.54 -7.55
CA TYR A 14 -1.52 9.29 -7.78
C TYR A 14 -0.88 10.47 -8.53
N PRO A 15 0.38 10.83 -8.28
CA PRO A 15 1.19 10.44 -7.11
C PRO A 15 0.88 11.31 -5.89
N ILE A 16 1.11 10.76 -4.70
CA ILE A 16 1.09 11.48 -3.43
C ILE A 16 2.48 11.33 -2.81
N SER A 17 3.13 12.47 -2.48
CA SER A 17 4.46 12.47 -1.87
C SER A 17 4.34 12.14 -0.38
N VAL A 18 4.70 10.92 0.01
CA VAL A 18 4.67 10.43 1.39
C VAL A 18 6.06 10.37 2.01
N LEU A 19 7.05 9.90 1.24
CA LEU A 19 8.43 9.70 1.64
C LEU A 19 9.37 10.45 0.70
N SER A 20 10.51 10.92 1.21
CA SER A 20 11.64 11.26 0.36
C SER A 20 12.25 9.99 -0.24
N THR A 21 13.06 10.14 -1.29
CA THR A 21 13.79 8.99 -1.87
C THR A 21 14.70 8.34 -0.84
N GLU A 22 15.41 9.13 -0.04
CA GLU A 22 16.32 8.66 1.01
C GLU A 22 15.56 7.87 2.10
N GLU A 23 14.40 8.36 2.54
CA GLU A 23 13.55 7.63 3.48
C GLU A 23 13.07 6.30 2.90
N ALA A 24 12.61 6.29 1.65
CA ALA A 24 12.13 5.08 0.98
C ALA A 24 13.25 4.03 0.85
N GLU A 25 14.45 4.44 0.44
CA GLU A 25 15.64 3.59 0.36
C GLU A 25 16.00 3.03 1.75
N GLY A 26 16.00 3.86 2.80
CA GLY A 26 16.25 3.42 4.18
C GLY A 26 15.27 2.36 4.67
N PHE A 27 13.96 2.49 4.34
CA PHE A 27 12.98 1.44 4.66
C PHE A 27 13.23 0.15 3.89
N ALA A 28 13.60 0.24 2.61
CA ALA A 28 13.93 -0.93 1.80
C ALA A 28 15.17 -1.67 2.34
N GLU A 29 16.23 -0.94 2.67
CA GLU A 29 17.47 -1.48 3.25
C GLU A 29 17.21 -2.16 4.60
N HIS A 30 16.49 -1.50 5.50
CA HIS A 30 16.14 -2.07 6.80
C HIS A 30 15.32 -3.36 6.67
N PHE A 31 14.36 -3.39 5.74
CA PHE A 31 13.61 -4.63 5.44
C PHE A 31 14.54 -5.75 4.95
N MET A 32 15.47 -5.45 4.05
CA MET A 32 16.42 -6.45 3.53
C MET A 32 17.36 -6.96 4.60
N GLU A 33 17.83 -6.09 5.51
CA GLU A 33 18.64 -6.48 6.67
C GLU A 33 17.88 -7.42 7.61
N LEU A 34 16.63 -7.08 7.94
CA LEU A 34 15.77 -7.94 8.76
C LEU A 34 15.53 -9.29 8.11
N LYS A 35 15.32 -9.33 6.80
CA LYS A 35 15.14 -10.57 6.06
C LYS A 35 16.38 -11.47 6.09
N GLN A 36 17.59 -10.90 6.09
CA GLN A 36 18.84 -11.64 6.18
C GLN A 36 19.12 -12.13 7.61
N THR A 37 18.84 -11.30 8.62
CA THR A 37 19.19 -11.58 10.00
C THR A 37 18.11 -12.35 10.76
N LYS A 38 16.85 -12.21 10.40
CA LYS A 38 15.67 -12.78 11.06
C LYS A 38 14.62 -13.28 10.04
N PRO A 39 15.00 -14.20 9.14
CA PRO A 39 14.10 -14.64 8.05
C PRO A 39 12.78 -15.19 8.57
N ASP A 40 12.79 -15.99 9.65
CA ASP A 40 11.58 -16.61 10.19
C ASP A 40 10.55 -15.56 10.68
N ILE A 41 11.03 -14.46 11.28
CA ILE A 41 10.17 -13.36 11.73
C ILE A 41 9.57 -12.64 10.52
N VAL A 42 10.38 -12.38 9.51
CA VAL A 42 9.93 -11.70 8.29
C VAL A 42 8.92 -12.57 7.55
N ASP A 43 9.16 -13.86 7.38
CA ASP A 43 8.26 -14.77 6.67
C ASP A 43 6.91 -14.91 7.40
N GLN A 44 6.89 -14.91 8.73
CA GLN A 44 5.67 -14.85 9.52
C GLN A 44 4.95 -13.50 9.39
N ALA A 45 5.71 -12.41 9.26
CA ALA A 45 5.19 -11.06 9.17
C ALA A 45 4.71 -10.66 7.77
N LEU A 46 5.09 -11.39 6.73
CA LEU A 46 4.67 -11.08 5.34
C LEU A 46 3.17 -11.31 5.08
N GLY A 47 2.47 -11.86 6.06
CA GLY A 47 1.01 -11.95 6.03
C GLY A 47 0.32 -10.61 6.36
N THR A 48 -0.88 -10.71 6.85
CA THR A 48 -1.67 -9.57 7.34
C THR A 48 -1.11 -9.06 8.67
N ASN A 49 -1.25 -7.75 8.92
CA ASN A 49 -0.89 -7.11 10.19
C ASN A 49 0.62 -7.03 10.49
N CYS A 50 1.46 -6.94 9.47
CA CYS A 50 2.91 -6.71 9.63
C CYS A 50 3.23 -5.49 10.50
N TYR A 51 2.36 -4.49 10.52
CA TYR A 51 2.56 -3.28 11.31
C TYR A 51 2.66 -3.52 12.82
N LEU A 52 2.17 -4.66 13.32
CA LEU A 52 2.32 -5.05 14.72
C LEU A 52 3.76 -5.49 15.06
N LEU A 53 4.51 -5.94 14.06
CA LEU A 53 5.91 -6.38 14.20
C LEU A 53 6.90 -5.34 13.69
N PHE A 54 6.46 -4.44 12.83
CA PHE A 54 7.26 -3.37 12.24
C PHE A 54 6.66 -2.00 12.57
N PRO A 55 7.04 -1.37 13.71
CA PRO A 55 6.51 -0.06 14.12
C PRO A 55 6.63 1.02 13.04
N SER A 56 7.65 0.95 12.21
CA SER A 56 7.85 1.86 11.07
C SER A 56 6.69 1.87 10.08
N LEU A 57 5.95 0.77 9.92
CA LEU A 57 4.75 0.74 9.08
C LEU A 57 3.61 1.54 9.70
N CYS A 58 3.49 1.54 11.04
CA CYS A 58 2.54 2.41 11.73
C CYS A 58 2.92 3.89 11.56
N GLU A 59 4.20 4.21 11.62
CA GLU A 59 4.69 5.58 11.41
C GLU A 59 4.36 6.08 10.01
N ILE A 60 4.55 5.24 8.99
CA ILE A 60 4.20 5.57 7.60
C ILE A 60 2.68 5.76 7.46
N ALA A 61 1.89 4.85 8.02
CA ALA A 61 0.43 4.93 7.97
C ALA A 61 -0.14 6.18 8.65
N GLN A 62 0.57 6.72 9.64
CA GLN A 62 0.20 7.93 10.38
C GLN A 62 0.78 9.22 9.80
N ARG A 63 1.49 9.17 8.68
CA ARG A 63 2.01 10.39 8.06
C ARG A 63 0.87 11.28 7.59
N PRO A 64 0.98 12.61 7.80
CA PRO A 64 -0.06 13.55 7.37
C PRO A 64 -0.46 13.36 5.90
N ALA A 65 0.50 13.20 5.00
CA ALA A 65 0.22 13.01 3.57
C ALA A 65 -0.61 11.75 3.27
N VAL A 66 -0.51 10.70 4.09
CA VAL A 66 -1.37 9.49 3.98
C VAL A 66 -2.74 9.78 4.58
N LEU A 67 -2.76 10.31 5.82
CA LEU A 67 -4.02 10.55 6.54
C LEU A 67 -4.89 11.59 5.84
N ASP A 68 -4.32 12.70 5.39
CA ASP A 68 -5.06 13.75 4.68
C ASP A 68 -5.70 13.20 3.39
N ALA A 69 -4.98 12.37 2.65
CA ALA A 69 -5.51 11.75 1.44
C ALA A 69 -6.63 10.74 1.73
N VAL A 70 -6.46 9.92 2.76
CA VAL A 70 -7.46 8.92 3.18
C VAL A 70 -8.69 9.60 3.77
N GLU A 71 -8.50 10.61 4.64
CA GLU A 71 -9.59 11.39 5.24
C GLU A 71 -10.45 12.07 4.17
N HIS A 72 -9.82 12.60 3.13
CA HIS A 72 -10.54 13.21 2.01
C HIS A 72 -11.48 12.23 1.29
N ILE A 73 -11.14 10.93 1.29
CA ILE A 73 -11.88 9.89 0.58
C ILE A 73 -12.97 9.26 1.47
N ILE A 74 -12.63 8.86 2.70
CA ILE A 74 -13.53 8.09 3.58
C ILE A 74 -13.93 8.84 4.87
N GLY A 75 -13.50 10.10 5.02
CA GLY A 75 -13.80 10.91 6.21
C GLY A 75 -12.85 10.66 7.38
N PRO A 76 -13.07 11.37 8.51
CA PRO A 76 -12.09 11.46 9.60
C PRO A 76 -12.02 10.22 10.52
N ASN A 77 -12.97 9.30 10.43
CA ASN A 77 -13.00 8.10 11.27
C ASN A 77 -12.20 6.97 10.62
N ILE A 78 -10.87 7.07 10.70
CA ILE A 78 -9.94 6.16 10.03
C ILE A 78 -9.50 5.05 10.99
N LEU A 79 -9.57 3.80 10.53
CA LEU A 79 -9.01 2.63 11.20
C LEU A 79 -7.96 1.98 10.28
N LEU A 80 -6.76 1.76 10.80
CA LEU A 80 -5.77 0.92 10.13
C LEU A 80 -6.18 -0.56 10.27
N TRP A 81 -6.82 -1.10 9.24
CA TRP A 81 -7.29 -2.47 9.20
C TRP A 81 -6.13 -3.47 9.05
N SER A 82 -5.25 -3.21 8.11
CA SER A 82 -4.10 -4.05 7.81
C SER A 82 -2.99 -3.23 7.20
N ALA A 83 -1.75 -3.66 7.37
CA ALA A 83 -0.62 -3.19 6.59
C ALA A 83 0.36 -4.36 6.38
N GLY A 84 0.92 -4.46 5.18
CA GLY A 84 1.82 -5.53 4.80
C GLY A 84 2.80 -5.09 3.72
N PHE A 85 3.82 -5.89 3.52
CA PHE A 85 4.76 -5.70 2.43
C PHE A 85 4.26 -6.39 1.16
N PHE A 86 4.35 -5.70 0.05
CA PHE A 86 4.10 -6.25 -1.27
C PHE A 86 5.41 -6.33 -2.05
N ILE A 87 5.95 -7.54 -2.19
CA ILE A 87 7.28 -7.76 -2.72
C ILE A 87 7.22 -8.55 -4.01
N LYS A 88 7.88 -8.04 -5.04
CA LYS A 88 8.11 -8.75 -6.31
C LYS A 88 9.60 -9.02 -6.47
N TYR A 89 9.96 -10.30 -6.48
CA TYR A 89 11.34 -10.70 -6.73
C TYR A 89 11.62 -10.79 -8.24
N PRO A 90 12.85 -10.46 -8.67
CA PRO A 90 13.24 -10.62 -10.07
C PRO A 90 13.01 -12.04 -10.58
N GLN A 91 12.59 -12.17 -11.84
CA GLN A 91 12.41 -13.46 -12.53
C GLN A 91 11.36 -14.40 -11.93
N THR A 92 10.55 -13.96 -10.99
CA THR A 92 9.40 -14.76 -10.54
C THR A 92 8.28 -14.72 -11.57
N LYS A 93 7.52 -15.83 -11.69
CA LYS A 93 6.33 -15.91 -12.54
C LYS A 93 5.05 -15.47 -11.80
N SER A 94 5.17 -15.07 -10.54
CA SER A 94 4.04 -14.65 -9.73
C SER A 94 3.51 -13.30 -10.21
N PHE A 95 2.21 -13.19 -10.28
CA PHE A 95 1.48 -11.95 -10.57
C PHE A 95 0.23 -11.88 -9.71
N VAL A 96 -0.31 -10.69 -9.55
CA VAL A 96 -1.60 -10.48 -8.91
C VAL A 96 -2.62 -10.18 -10.01
N SER A 97 -3.71 -10.94 -10.03
CA SER A 97 -4.80 -10.74 -10.97
C SER A 97 -5.55 -9.44 -10.67
N TRP A 98 -6.30 -8.95 -11.66
CA TRP A 98 -7.21 -7.83 -11.47
C TRP A 98 -8.24 -8.15 -10.39
N HIS A 99 -8.40 -7.27 -9.43
CA HIS A 99 -9.34 -7.43 -8.31
C HIS A 99 -9.71 -6.06 -7.72
N GLN A 100 -10.66 -6.08 -6.82
CA GLN A 100 -10.96 -4.97 -5.90
C GLN A 100 -10.73 -5.47 -4.47
N ASP A 101 -9.99 -4.74 -3.67
CA ASP A 101 -9.59 -5.14 -2.30
C ASP A 101 -10.81 -5.39 -1.40
N SER A 102 -11.83 -4.54 -1.52
CA SER A 102 -13.07 -4.64 -0.73
C SER A 102 -13.75 -6.01 -0.83
N THR A 103 -13.60 -6.70 -1.96
CA THR A 103 -14.21 -8.03 -2.19
C THR A 103 -13.68 -9.10 -1.22
N TYR A 104 -12.45 -8.93 -0.75
CA TYR A 104 -11.79 -9.95 0.09
C TYR A 104 -11.94 -9.69 1.59
N TRP A 105 -12.30 -8.48 2.01
CA TRP A 105 -12.20 -8.11 3.41
C TRP A 105 -13.50 -8.19 4.19
N GLY A 106 -14.64 -8.30 3.51
CA GLY A 106 -15.94 -8.51 4.15
C GLY A 106 -16.33 -7.44 5.15
N LEU A 107 -15.88 -6.20 4.94
CA LEU A 107 -16.21 -5.05 5.80
C LEU A 107 -17.52 -4.40 5.34
N GLU A 108 -18.30 -3.93 6.31
CA GLU A 108 -19.57 -3.24 6.09
C GLU A 108 -19.61 -1.96 6.96
N PRO A 109 -19.82 -0.76 6.41
CA PRO A 109 -19.88 -0.46 4.95
C PRO A 109 -18.52 -0.68 4.26
N PRO A 110 -18.48 -0.82 2.94
CA PRO A 110 -17.25 -1.10 2.19
C PRO A 110 -16.40 0.17 1.93
N ASP A 111 -16.33 1.05 2.92
CA ASP A 111 -15.55 2.30 2.87
C ASP A 111 -14.07 1.98 3.11
N ILE A 112 -13.44 1.40 2.10
CA ILE A 112 -12.08 0.86 2.15
C ILE A 112 -11.19 1.61 1.17
N VAL A 113 -10.02 2.03 1.66
CA VAL A 113 -8.96 2.66 0.87
C VAL A 113 -7.64 1.97 1.16
N THR A 114 -6.91 1.60 0.12
CA THR A 114 -5.56 1.07 0.24
C THR A 114 -4.54 2.16 -0.13
N ALA A 115 -3.68 2.51 0.81
CA ALA A 115 -2.52 3.36 0.56
C ALA A 115 -1.32 2.47 0.19
N TRP A 116 -0.87 2.56 -1.07
CA TRP A 116 0.29 1.82 -1.56
C TRP A 116 1.50 2.75 -1.64
N VAL A 117 2.52 2.48 -0.82
CA VAL A 117 3.73 3.31 -0.68
C VAL A 117 4.93 2.57 -1.26
N ALA A 118 5.59 3.17 -2.25
CA ALA A 118 6.76 2.59 -2.90
C ALA A 118 8.03 2.84 -2.08
N PHE A 119 8.76 1.78 -1.74
CA PHE A 119 10.10 1.85 -1.13
C PHE A 119 11.23 1.70 -2.16
N THR A 120 10.92 1.24 -3.35
CA THR A 120 11.85 1.11 -4.48
C THR A 120 11.20 1.69 -5.73
N PRO A 121 11.98 2.06 -6.76
CA PRO A 121 11.43 2.53 -8.02
C PRO A 121 10.38 1.56 -8.57
N SER A 122 9.18 2.08 -8.87
CA SER A 122 8.06 1.28 -9.38
C SER A 122 7.67 1.75 -10.77
N ASN A 123 7.78 0.86 -11.77
CA ASN A 123 7.53 1.18 -13.17
C ASN A 123 7.11 -0.08 -13.95
N LEU A 124 6.74 0.09 -15.22
CA LEU A 124 6.26 -1.01 -16.07
C LEU A 124 7.27 -2.15 -16.25
N LYS A 125 8.57 -1.87 -16.15
CA LYS A 125 9.62 -2.89 -16.35
C LYS A 125 9.78 -3.81 -15.15
N ASN A 126 9.42 -3.35 -13.93
CA ASN A 126 9.51 -4.13 -12.71
C ASN A 126 8.15 -4.49 -12.11
N GLY A 127 7.08 -4.36 -12.88
CA GLY A 127 5.76 -4.81 -12.52
C GLY A 127 5.04 -3.90 -11.51
N CYS A 128 5.03 -2.59 -11.77
CA CYS A 128 4.23 -1.65 -10.99
C CYS A 128 2.75 -2.04 -10.96
N MET A 129 2.05 -1.54 -9.96
CA MET A 129 0.58 -1.64 -9.90
C MET A 129 -0.03 -0.96 -11.14
N GLN A 130 -1.09 -1.54 -11.65
CA GLN A 130 -1.90 -0.99 -12.73
C GLN A 130 -3.34 -0.89 -12.27
N VAL A 131 -4.04 0.14 -12.70
CA VAL A 131 -5.44 0.38 -12.34
C VAL A 131 -6.28 0.65 -13.59
N VAL A 132 -7.54 0.29 -13.53
CA VAL A 132 -8.53 0.61 -14.57
C VAL A 132 -9.40 1.75 -14.05
N PRO A 133 -9.29 2.98 -14.58
CA PRO A 133 -10.07 4.12 -14.10
C PRO A 133 -11.55 3.82 -14.09
N GLY A 134 -12.22 4.17 -12.98
CA GLY A 134 -13.67 4.03 -12.82
C GLY A 134 -14.16 2.58 -12.64
N SER A 135 -13.27 1.58 -12.54
CA SER A 135 -13.68 0.18 -12.37
C SER A 135 -14.37 -0.09 -11.03
N HIS A 136 -14.03 0.66 -9.99
CA HIS A 136 -14.63 0.57 -8.65
C HIS A 136 -16.15 0.88 -8.65
N LEU A 137 -16.66 1.56 -9.67
CA LEU A 137 -18.09 1.87 -9.81
C LEU A 137 -18.91 0.71 -10.41
N ARG A 138 -18.25 -0.37 -10.81
CA ARG A 138 -18.91 -1.48 -11.52
C ARG A 138 -19.15 -2.72 -10.65
N GLY A 139 -18.76 -2.67 -9.39
CA GLY A 139 -18.96 -3.71 -8.40
C GLY A 139 -18.06 -4.91 -8.56
#